data_c79972f8f399e4d0ad6fae0950767f19
#
_entry.id   c79972f8f399e4d0ad6fae0950767f19
#
_cell.length_a   1.000
_cell.length_b   1.000
_cell.length_c   1.000
_cell.angle_alpha   90.00
_cell.angle_beta   90.00
_cell.angle_gamma   90.00
#
_symmetry.space_group_name_H-M   'P 1'
#
loop_
_entity.id
_entity.type
_entity.pdbx_description
1 polymer ?
#
loop_
_entity_poly.entity_id
_entity_poly.type
_entity_poly.pdbx_seq_one_letter_code
_entity_poly.pdbx_strand_id
1 'polypeptide(L)'
;QTPTTGRVVDPDGTAVAYATVVLLDAETQLAGTATAADGSFSLKVPAGRYRLTIQYLGYETLTRDVDTPGDLGEFVLHPASVEMQEVVVKTSLVRREADRFVMEIAGSPVALGKDGTELLKQAPGVWLTDDKIAINGASGVKVYINDREVRMSTEQLLNYLRGLKSEEIQRIEVIPQAGADYDADSAAGIIRITLRRQRDNGLTGDLSFSTRQSRQIEGYNPSLSLNGHAGRWTFNASGWASVVPLHVTKTAEHTEY
;
A
#
# COMPACT_ATOMS: atom_id res chain seq x y z
N GLN A 1 3.46 31.86 -10.12
CA GLN A 1 2.74 31.37 -8.93
C GLN A 1 3.75 31.23 -7.80
N THR A 2 3.46 31.84 -6.65
CA THR A 2 4.27 31.68 -5.45
C THR A 2 4.18 30.23 -4.98
N PRO A 3 5.28 29.54 -4.70
CA PRO A 3 5.22 28.17 -4.21
C PRO A 3 4.69 28.13 -2.77
N THR A 4 4.04 27.03 -2.42
CA THR A 4 3.71 26.67 -1.04
C THR A 4 4.83 25.79 -0.51
N THR A 5 5.47 26.21 0.58
CA THR A 5 6.64 25.52 1.15
C THR A 5 6.36 25.09 2.60
N GLY A 6 7.13 24.15 3.08
CA GLY A 6 7.10 23.71 4.46
C GLY A 6 8.20 22.70 4.74
N ARG A 7 8.30 22.26 5.99
CA ARG A 7 9.31 21.30 6.44
C ARG A 7 8.67 20.22 7.32
N VAL A 8 9.14 19.00 7.20
CA VAL A 8 8.65 17.86 7.99
C VAL A 8 9.79 17.36 8.90
N VAL A 9 9.49 17.24 10.19
CA VAL A 9 10.44 16.77 11.22
C VAL A 9 9.79 15.70 12.09
N ASP A 10 10.60 14.97 12.83
CA ASP A 10 10.16 14.12 13.93
C ASP A 10 10.08 14.91 15.25
N PRO A 11 9.59 14.33 16.36
CA PRO A 11 9.52 15.01 17.66
C PRO A 11 10.89 15.44 18.23
N ASP A 12 11.98 14.84 17.76
CA ASP A 12 13.35 15.19 18.15
C ASP A 12 13.92 16.34 17.29
N GLY A 13 13.13 16.86 16.32
CA GLY A 13 13.55 17.90 15.37
C GLY A 13 14.39 17.36 14.20
N THR A 14 14.52 16.04 14.07
CA THR A 14 15.23 15.42 12.94
C THR A 14 14.39 15.52 11.68
N ALA A 15 15.00 15.90 10.56
CA ALA A 15 14.31 16.01 9.28
C ALA A 15 13.77 14.64 8.82
N VAL A 16 12.48 14.59 8.46
CA VAL A 16 11.87 13.40 7.86
C VAL A 16 12.01 13.53 6.34
N ALA A 17 13.05 12.88 5.81
CA ALA A 17 13.31 12.85 4.38
C ALA A 17 12.36 11.91 3.65
N TYR A 18 11.95 12.31 2.44
CA TYR A 18 11.14 11.49 1.52
C TYR A 18 9.74 11.13 2.02
N ALA A 19 9.19 11.89 2.96
CA ALA A 19 7.78 11.79 3.33
C ALA A 19 6.90 12.26 2.17
N THR A 20 5.81 11.55 1.93
CA THR A 20 4.82 11.92 0.92
C THR A 20 3.97 13.08 1.42
N VAL A 21 3.93 14.17 0.68
CA VAL A 21 3.12 15.36 0.98
C VAL A 21 2.10 15.55 -0.13
N VAL A 22 0.82 15.57 0.21
CA VAL A 22 -0.29 15.68 -0.75
C VAL A 22 -1.22 16.81 -0.32
N LEU A 23 -1.65 17.61 -1.28
CA LEU A 23 -2.73 18.59 -1.12
C LEU A 23 -3.99 18.08 -1.80
N LEU A 24 -5.08 18.07 -1.04
CA LEU A 24 -6.40 17.63 -1.48
C LEU A 24 -7.36 18.83 -1.54
N ASP A 25 -8.10 18.90 -2.61
CA ASP A 25 -9.30 19.75 -2.73
C ASP A 25 -10.52 18.83 -2.54
N ALA A 26 -11.17 18.94 -1.39
CA ALA A 26 -12.13 17.97 -0.88
C ALA A 26 -11.49 16.56 -0.81
N GLU A 27 -11.91 15.64 -1.69
CA GLU A 27 -11.37 14.28 -1.78
C GLU A 27 -10.45 14.07 -3.02
N THR A 28 -10.27 15.12 -3.82
CA THR A 28 -9.48 15.04 -5.06
C THR A 28 -8.05 15.53 -4.81
N GLN A 29 -7.07 14.72 -5.23
CA GLN A 29 -5.67 15.14 -5.19
C GLN A 29 -5.44 16.30 -6.17
N LEU A 30 -4.99 17.44 -5.63
CA LEU A 30 -4.62 18.62 -6.42
C LEU A 30 -3.14 18.61 -6.80
N ALA A 31 -2.28 18.28 -5.85
CA ALA A 31 -0.84 18.22 -6.04
C ALA A 31 -0.19 17.28 -5.02
N GLY A 32 1.00 16.77 -5.32
CA GLY A 32 1.77 15.94 -4.42
C GLY A 32 3.26 16.03 -4.69
N THR A 33 4.06 15.81 -3.65
CA THR A 33 5.52 15.77 -3.71
C THR A 33 6.05 14.88 -2.60
N ALA A 34 7.37 14.60 -2.60
CA ALA A 34 8.07 14.02 -1.47
C ALA A 34 8.99 15.07 -0.85
N THR A 35 9.20 15.00 0.47
CA THR A 35 10.16 15.88 1.15
C THR A 35 11.59 15.62 0.67
N ALA A 36 12.40 16.65 0.63
CA ALA A 36 13.83 16.56 0.33
C ALA A 36 14.60 15.92 1.50
N ALA A 37 15.90 15.72 1.36
CA ALA A 37 16.74 15.11 2.39
C ALA A 37 16.77 15.90 3.71
N ASP A 38 16.54 17.22 3.64
CA ASP A 38 16.44 18.13 4.78
C ASP A 38 15.01 18.26 5.35
N GLY A 39 14.07 17.44 4.86
CA GLY A 39 12.67 17.47 5.24
C GLY A 39 11.84 18.57 4.56
N SER A 40 12.42 19.43 3.76
CA SER A 40 11.71 20.51 3.08
C SER A 40 10.85 20.00 1.92
N PHE A 41 9.76 20.70 1.63
CA PHE A 41 8.93 20.45 0.45
C PHE A 41 8.45 21.75 -0.19
N SER A 42 8.12 21.67 -1.47
CA SER A 42 7.56 22.77 -2.24
C SER A 42 6.51 22.28 -3.21
N LEU A 43 5.34 22.93 -3.20
CA LEU A 43 4.21 22.63 -4.06
C LEU A 43 3.78 23.91 -4.81
N LYS A 44 3.42 23.78 -6.08
CA LYS A 44 2.86 24.88 -6.90
C LYS A 44 1.38 24.63 -7.10
N VAL A 45 0.55 25.35 -6.34
CA VAL A 45 -0.90 25.22 -6.36
C VAL A 45 -1.57 26.59 -6.43
N PRO A 46 -2.81 26.68 -6.92
CA PRO A 46 -3.59 27.91 -6.85
C PRO A 46 -3.77 28.39 -5.42
N ALA A 47 -4.10 29.68 -5.25
CA ALA A 47 -4.49 30.21 -3.95
C ALA A 47 -5.82 29.61 -3.50
N GLY A 48 -5.87 29.14 -2.24
CA GLY A 48 -7.05 28.49 -1.69
C GLY A 48 -6.78 27.83 -0.35
N ARG A 49 -7.83 27.24 0.22
CA ARG A 49 -7.75 26.44 1.43
C ARG A 49 -7.88 24.96 1.06
N TYR A 50 -6.90 24.18 1.44
CA TYR A 50 -6.78 22.78 1.06
C TYR A 50 -6.44 21.90 2.27
N ARG A 51 -6.69 20.60 2.14
CA ARG A 51 -6.27 19.61 3.13
C ARG A 51 -4.90 19.10 2.75
N LEU A 52 -3.90 19.36 3.61
CA LEU A 52 -2.56 18.79 3.50
C LEU A 52 -2.53 17.45 4.24
N THR A 53 -2.04 16.43 3.57
CA THR A 53 -1.80 15.11 4.17
C THR A 53 -0.33 14.73 3.99
N ILE A 54 0.31 14.33 5.10
CA ILE A 54 1.70 13.91 5.10
C ILE A 54 1.76 12.46 5.60
N GLN A 55 2.42 11.60 4.83
CA GLN A 55 2.54 10.17 5.11
C GLN A 55 4.00 9.72 5.02
N TYR A 56 4.41 8.89 5.95
CA TYR A 56 5.71 8.24 5.92
C TYR A 56 5.67 6.91 6.65
N LEU A 57 6.42 5.93 6.14
CA LEU A 57 6.46 4.58 6.71
C LEU A 57 6.98 4.62 8.15
N GLY A 58 6.21 4.05 9.08
CA GLY A 58 6.55 4.03 10.51
C GLY A 58 6.12 5.26 11.29
N TYR A 59 5.38 6.19 10.66
CA TYR A 59 4.84 7.37 11.29
C TYR A 59 3.32 7.41 11.14
N GLU A 60 2.66 8.13 12.05
CA GLU A 60 1.24 8.41 11.94
C GLU A 60 0.98 9.39 10.78
N THR A 61 -0.09 9.15 10.03
CA THR A 61 -0.49 10.08 8.98
C THR A 61 -0.95 11.41 9.59
N LEU A 62 -0.30 12.51 9.19
CA LEU A 62 -0.70 13.84 9.61
C LEU A 62 -1.61 14.45 8.56
N THR A 63 -2.75 14.98 8.99
CA THR A 63 -3.69 15.70 8.12
C THR A 63 -4.00 17.06 8.75
N ARG A 64 -3.89 18.13 7.96
CA ARG A 64 -4.11 19.51 8.41
C ARG A 64 -4.66 20.38 7.29
N ASP A 65 -5.62 21.25 7.61
CA ASP A 65 -6.07 22.29 6.68
C ASP A 65 -5.04 23.41 6.61
N VAL A 66 -4.71 23.86 5.41
CA VAL A 66 -3.70 24.88 5.13
C VAL A 66 -4.20 25.89 4.10
N ASP A 67 -3.73 27.12 4.21
CA ASP A 67 -4.00 28.19 3.25
C ASP A 67 -2.77 28.34 2.32
N THR A 68 -3.01 28.39 1.01
CA THR A 68 -1.98 28.51 -0.02
C THR A 68 -2.16 29.79 -0.84
N PRO A 69 -1.12 30.38 -1.45
CA PRO A 69 0.31 30.03 -1.32
C PRO A 69 0.92 30.60 -0.04
N GLY A 70 2.06 30.07 0.38
CA GLY A 70 2.80 30.58 1.52
C GLY A 70 3.76 29.56 2.13
N ASP A 71 4.46 30.01 3.17
CA ASP A 71 5.25 29.12 4.02
C ASP A 71 4.32 28.56 5.11
N LEU A 72 4.14 27.26 5.09
CA LEU A 72 3.30 26.51 6.03
C LEU A 72 4.01 26.18 7.35
N GLY A 73 5.31 26.50 7.44
CA GLY A 73 6.14 26.19 8.61
C GLY A 73 6.51 24.73 8.74
N GLU A 74 6.62 24.30 9.98
CA GLU A 74 7.09 22.97 10.33
C GLU A 74 5.95 22.04 10.73
N PHE A 75 6.03 20.79 10.27
CA PHE A 75 5.08 19.72 10.57
C PHE A 75 5.81 18.60 11.31
N VAL A 76 5.32 18.26 12.50
CA VAL A 76 5.89 17.19 13.30
C VAL A 76 5.14 15.90 13.04
N LEU A 77 5.82 14.88 12.51
CA LEU A 77 5.30 13.54 12.38
C LEU A 77 5.65 12.71 13.59
N HIS A 78 4.64 12.12 14.21
CA HIS A 78 4.84 11.22 15.35
C HIS A 78 5.07 9.78 14.85
N PRO A 79 6.06 9.06 15.40
CA PRO A 79 6.22 7.64 15.11
C PRO A 79 4.92 6.89 15.44
N ALA A 80 4.47 6.00 14.54
CA ALA A 80 3.36 5.12 14.85
C ALA A 80 3.78 4.20 16.01
N SER A 81 3.02 4.21 17.10
CA SER A 81 3.28 3.38 18.26
C SER A 81 3.11 1.91 17.92
N VAL A 82 4.21 1.25 17.62
CA VAL A 82 4.30 -0.20 17.67
C VAL A 82 4.82 -0.53 19.07
N GLU A 83 3.97 -1.08 19.92
CA GLU A 83 4.41 -1.68 21.18
C GLU A 83 5.34 -2.86 20.87
N MET A 84 6.62 -2.57 20.67
CA MET A 84 7.69 -3.56 20.67
C MET A 84 8.94 -2.91 21.25
N GLN A 85 9.51 -3.60 22.24
CA GLN A 85 10.70 -3.24 22.96
C GLN A 85 11.85 -2.78 22.07
N GLU A 86 12.39 -1.67 22.47
CA GLU A 86 13.65 -1.00 22.22
C GLU A 86 14.73 -1.82 21.48
N VAL A 87 14.81 -1.65 20.17
CA VAL A 87 16.06 -1.48 19.43
C VAL A 87 15.80 -0.43 18.37
N VAL A 88 16.05 0.83 18.67
CA VAL A 88 16.03 1.91 17.69
C VAL A 88 17.28 1.81 16.83
N VAL A 89 17.26 0.97 15.82
CA VAL A 89 18.12 1.14 14.67
C VAL A 89 17.38 2.12 13.75
N LYS A 90 17.74 3.40 13.80
CA LYS A 90 17.31 4.44 12.85
C LYS A 90 17.90 4.12 11.46
N THR A 91 17.50 3.02 10.86
CA THR A 91 17.83 2.73 9.47
C THR A 91 16.73 3.37 8.64
N SER A 92 17.06 4.41 7.89
CA SER A 92 16.16 5.00 6.90
C SER A 92 15.68 3.89 5.97
N LEU A 93 14.40 3.48 6.12
CA LEU A 93 13.78 2.43 5.31
C LEU A 93 13.67 2.84 3.85
N VAL A 94 13.76 4.13 3.58
CA VAL A 94 13.72 4.71 2.26
C VAL A 94 15.09 5.27 1.90
N ARG A 95 15.65 4.80 0.79
CA ARG A 95 16.87 5.29 0.20
C ARG A 95 16.52 5.98 -1.12
N ARG A 96 17.05 7.17 -1.33
CA ARG A 96 17.00 7.82 -2.63
C ARG A 96 18.23 7.42 -3.46
N GLU A 97 17.96 6.93 -4.64
CA GLU A 97 18.93 6.77 -5.72
C GLU A 97 18.79 7.92 -6.73
N ALA A 98 19.62 7.96 -7.76
CA ALA A 98 19.66 9.09 -8.69
C ALA A 98 18.29 9.40 -9.35
N ASP A 99 17.52 8.37 -9.68
CA ASP A 99 16.29 8.42 -10.45
C ASP A 99 15.06 7.84 -9.70
N ARG A 100 15.26 7.25 -8.51
CA ARG A 100 14.23 6.50 -7.81
C ARG A 100 14.32 6.57 -6.30
N PHE A 101 13.23 6.24 -5.66
CA PHE A 101 13.17 5.92 -4.24
C PHE A 101 13.10 4.40 -4.08
N VAL A 102 13.93 3.86 -3.21
CA VAL A 102 13.95 2.43 -2.87
C VAL A 102 13.54 2.26 -1.44
N MET A 103 12.48 1.50 -1.22
CA MET A 103 11.98 1.14 0.10
C MET A 103 12.26 -0.35 0.33
N GLU A 104 13.21 -0.65 1.22
CA GLU A 104 13.57 -2.03 1.58
C GLU A 104 12.57 -2.54 2.62
N ILE A 105 11.79 -3.55 2.22
CA ILE A 105 10.72 -4.14 3.06
C ILE A 105 11.24 -5.35 3.83
N ALA A 106 12.04 -6.17 3.17
CA ALA A 106 12.54 -7.41 3.75
C ALA A 106 13.34 -7.15 5.04
N GLY A 107 12.90 -7.75 6.16
CA GLY A 107 13.55 -7.61 7.46
C GLY A 107 13.28 -6.29 8.18
N SER A 108 12.37 -5.45 7.67
CA SER A 108 11.98 -4.21 8.31
C SER A 108 10.93 -4.46 9.41
N PRO A 109 11.21 -4.15 10.68
CA PRO A 109 10.22 -4.29 11.75
C PRO A 109 8.97 -3.42 11.54
N VAL A 110 9.14 -2.27 10.87
CA VAL A 110 8.05 -1.30 10.60
C VAL A 110 7.09 -1.78 9.52
N ALA A 111 7.54 -2.70 8.65
CA ALA A 111 6.75 -3.31 7.61
C ALA A 111 5.95 -4.53 8.09
N LEU A 112 6.31 -5.09 9.26
CA LEU A 112 5.75 -6.33 9.77
C LEU A 112 4.23 -6.24 9.92
N GLY A 113 3.52 -7.26 9.43
CA GLY A 113 2.06 -7.35 9.52
C GLY A 113 1.29 -6.46 8.57
N LYS A 114 1.97 -5.66 7.72
CA LYS A 114 1.34 -4.83 6.70
C LYS A 114 1.15 -5.61 5.40
N ASP A 115 0.10 -5.26 4.67
CA ASP A 115 -0.11 -5.75 3.32
C ASP A 115 0.57 -4.85 2.25
N GLY A 116 0.63 -5.34 1.01
CA GLY A 116 1.26 -4.61 -0.09
C GLY A 116 0.59 -3.27 -0.39
N THR A 117 -0.71 -3.12 -0.12
CA THR A 117 -1.43 -1.85 -0.32
C THR A 117 -1.02 -0.83 0.73
N GLU A 118 -0.93 -1.23 2.00
CA GLU A 118 -0.50 -0.37 3.10
C GLU A 118 0.94 0.10 2.91
N LEU A 119 1.83 -0.80 2.46
CA LEU A 119 3.20 -0.48 2.13
C LEU A 119 3.30 0.49 0.95
N LEU A 120 2.49 0.28 -0.09
CA LEU A 120 2.48 1.15 -1.26
C LEU A 120 1.96 2.57 -0.91
N LYS A 121 0.97 2.71 -0.04
CA LYS A 121 0.50 4.00 0.48
C LYS A 121 1.60 4.79 1.19
N GLN A 122 2.57 4.11 1.76
CA GLN A 122 3.69 4.71 2.50
C GLN A 122 4.94 4.89 1.63
N ALA A 123 4.89 4.49 0.36
CA ALA A 123 5.99 4.69 -0.57
C ALA A 123 6.11 6.17 -0.98
N PRO A 124 7.33 6.72 -1.07
CA PRO A 124 7.54 8.14 -1.32
C PRO A 124 6.88 8.63 -2.60
N GLY A 125 6.10 9.71 -2.47
CA GLY A 125 5.41 10.34 -3.58
C GLY A 125 4.21 9.56 -4.13
N VAL A 126 3.91 8.37 -3.60
CA VAL A 126 2.76 7.56 -4.03
C VAL A 126 1.51 8.00 -3.29
N TRP A 127 0.46 8.26 -4.06
CA TRP A 127 -0.88 8.48 -3.55
C TRP A 127 -1.82 7.42 -4.11
N LEU A 128 -2.54 6.76 -3.22
CA LEU A 128 -3.39 5.64 -3.53
C LEU A 128 -4.81 5.88 -3.04
N THR A 129 -5.76 5.81 -3.96
CA THR A 129 -7.21 5.78 -3.67
C THR A 129 -7.78 4.46 -4.18
N ASP A 130 -9.06 4.19 -3.91
CA ASP A 130 -9.70 2.92 -4.30
C ASP A 130 -9.75 2.72 -5.83
N ASP A 131 -9.64 3.80 -6.61
CA ASP A 131 -9.75 3.79 -8.07
C ASP A 131 -8.49 4.28 -8.80
N LYS A 132 -7.51 4.88 -8.08
CA LYS A 132 -6.34 5.52 -8.72
C LYS A 132 -5.04 5.30 -7.96
N ILE A 133 -3.98 5.18 -8.74
CA ILE A 133 -2.60 5.24 -8.27
C ILE A 133 -1.96 6.45 -8.94
N ALA A 134 -1.35 7.32 -8.15
CA ALA A 134 -0.65 8.50 -8.63
C ALA A 134 0.74 8.60 -8.00
N ILE A 135 1.70 9.16 -8.74
CA ILE A 135 3.02 9.52 -8.24
C ILE A 135 3.18 11.02 -8.41
N ASN A 136 3.45 11.75 -7.31
CA ASN A 136 3.59 13.20 -7.29
C ASN A 136 2.43 13.95 -7.99
N GLY A 137 1.21 13.39 -7.94
CA GLY A 137 0.02 13.96 -8.58
C GLY A 137 -0.23 13.50 -10.01
N ALA A 138 0.71 12.82 -10.67
CA ALA A 138 0.53 12.29 -12.00
C ALA A 138 -0.18 10.92 -11.97
N SER A 139 -1.27 10.78 -12.72
CA SER A 139 -2.02 9.53 -12.91
C SER A 139 -1.48 8.73 -14.11
N GLY A 140 -1.82 7.45 -14.19
CA GLY A 140 -1.35 6.59 -15.29
C GLY A 140 0.00 5.93 -15.00
N VAL A 141 0.24 5.65 -13.73
CA VAL A 141 1.44 4.96 -13.24
C VAL A 141 1.46 3.52 -13.74
N LYS A 142 2.59 3.08 -14.29
CA LYS A 142 2.84 1.68 -14.62
C LYS A 142 3.37 0.92 -13.41
N VAL A 143 2.87 -0.29 -13.20
CA VAL A 143 3.31 -1.14 -12.09
C VAL A 143 3.97 -2.39 -12.63
N TYR A 144 5.13 -2.72 -12.10
CA TYR A 144 5.90 -3.91 -12.40
C TYR A 144 6.02 -4.80 -11.17
N ILE A 145 5.80 -6.10 -11.34
CA ILE A 145 6.03 -7.11 -10.31
C ILE A 145 7.06 -8.11 -10.84
N ASN A 146 8.19 -8.26 -10.14
CA ASN A 146 9.33 -9.08 -10.58
C ASN A 146 9.74 -8.78 -12.04
N ASP A 147 9.87 -7.49 -12.38
CA ASP A 147 10.24 -6.96 -13.70
C ASP A 147 9.25 -7.23 -14.83
N ARG A 148 8.03 -7.67 -14.51
CA ARG A 148 6.95 -7.84 -15.48
C ARG A 148 5.88 -6.77 -15.29
N GLU A 149 5.55 -6.07 -16.38
CA GLU A 149 4.45 -5.10 -16.36
C GLU A 149 3.13 -5.79 -16.02
N VAL A 150 2.43 -5.24 -15.04
CA VAL A 150 1.12 -5.70 -14.60
C VAL A 150 0.05 -5.01 -15.44
N ARG A 151 -0.67 -5.78 -16.27
CA ARG A 151 -1.78 -5.30 -17.09
C ARG A 151 -3.11 -5.65 -16.44
N MET A 152 -3.38 -5.04 -15.31
CA MET A 152 -4.61 -5.20 -14.53
C MET A 152 -5.27 -3.84 -14.35
N SER A 153 -6.59 -3.83 -14.09
CA SER A 153 -7.24 -2.61 -13.62
C SER A 153 -6.69 -2.23 -12.24
N THR A 154 -6.81 -0.96 -11.86
CA THR A 154 -6.36 -0.49 -10.53
C THR A 154 -7.00 -1.31 -9.41
N GLU A 155 -8.31 -1.58 -9.50
CA GLU A 155 -9.03 -2.38 -8.51
C GLU A 155 -8.47 -3.82 -8.38
N GLN A 156 -8.21 -4.48 -9.52
CA GLN A 156 -7.61 -5.82 -9.52
C GLN A 156 -6.22 -5.82 -8.91
N LEU A 157 -5.40 -4.81 -9.24
CA LEU A 157 -4.07 -4.64 -8.68
C LEU A 157 -4.12 -4.42 -7.16
N LEU A 158 -5.02 -3.58 -6.68
CA LEU A 158 -5.19 -3.34 -5.24
C LEU A 158 -5.64 -4.61 -4.50
N ASN A 159 -6.57 -5.37 -5.06
CA ASN A 159 -6.98 -6.64 -4.50
C ASN A 159 -5.83 -7.66 -4.45
N TYR A 160 -4.99 -7.69 -5.49
CA TYR A 160 -3.78 -8.51 -5.49
C TYR A 160 -2.79 -8.08 -4.39
N LEU A 161 -2.53 -6.77 -4.26
CA LEU A 161 -1.61 -6.22 -3.25
C LEU A 161 -2.10 -6.42 -1.81
N ARG A 162 -3.41 -6.37 -1.57
CA ARG A 162 -4.01 -6.73 -0.26
C ARG A 162 -3.74 -8.19 0.13
N GLY A 163 -3.62 -9.09 -0.86
CA GLY A 163 -3.25 -10.48 -0.64
C GLY A 163 -1.77 -10.71 -0.36
N LEU A 164 -0.89 -9.76 -0.70
CA LEU A 164 0.55 -9.86 -0.46
C LEU A 164 0.89 -9.37 0.94
N LYS A 165 1.57 -10.21 1.71
CA LYS A 165 2.11 -9.84 3.02
C LYS A 165 3.48 -9.20 2.88
N SER A 166 3.85 -8.35 3.84
CA SER A 166 5.16 -7.68 3.88
C SER A 166 6.34 -8.66 3.79
N GLU A 167 6.18 -9.86 4.34
CA GLU A 167 7.19 -10.91 4.35
C GLU A 167 7.49 -11.46 2.93
N GLU A 168 6.52 -11.33 2.02
CA GLU A 168 6.64 -11.76 0.62
C GLU A 168 7.27 -10.68 -0.27
N ILE A 169 7.32 -9.43 0.21
CA ILE A 169 7.87 -8.29 -0.52
C ILE A 169 9.32 -8.08 -0.10
N GLN A 170 10.22 -8.06 -1.07
CA GLN A 170 11.62 -7.73 -0.84
C GLN A 170 11.81 -6.22 -0.77
N ARG A 171 11.34 -5.49 -1.80
CA ARG A 171 11.46 -4.03 -1.90
C ARG A 171 10.40 -3.44 -2.82
N ILE A 172 10.14 -2.16 -2.64
CA ILE A 172 9.32 -1.33 -3.53
C ILE A 172 10.20 -0.19 -4.03
N GLU A 173 10.24 -0.01 -5.34
CA GLU A 173 10.94 1.10 -5.99
C GLU A 173 9.90 2.02 -6.63
N VAL A 174 10.05 3.33 -6.40
CA VAL A 174 9.21 4.36 -7.03
C VAL A 174 10.10 5.23 -7.90
N ILE A 175 9.80 5.27 -9.19
CA ILE A 175 10.50 6.04 -10.21
C ILE A 175 9.56 7.17 -10.65
N PRO A 176 9.73 8.41 -10.13
CA PRO A 176 8.78 9.50 -10.37
C PRO A 176 8.73 9.99 -11.81
N GLN A 177 9.82 9.80 -12.54
CA GLN A 177 9.93 10.14 -13.96
C GLN A 177 10.57 8.97 -14.67
N ALA A 178 9.84 8.37 -15.60
CA ALA A 178 10.44 7.33 -16.46
C ALA A 178 11.55 7.94 -17.31
N GLY A 179 12.77 7.40 -17.16
CA GLY A 179 13.89 7.74 -18.00
C GLY A 179 13.77 7.17 -19.42
N ALA A 180 14.78 7.42 -20.24
CA ALA A 180 14.82 6.95 -21.64
C ALA A 180 14.76 5.42 -21.82
N ASP A 181 14.95 4.68 -20.75
CA ASP A 181 14.91 3.20 -20.71
C ASP A 181 13.48 2.64 -20.66
N TYR A 182 12.46 3.52 -20.53
CA TYR A 182 11.07 3.15 -20.42
C TYR A 182 10.26 3.76 -21.57
N ASP A 183 9.16 3.09 -21.92
CA ASP A 183 8.25 3.56 -22.98
C ASP A 183 7.71 4.96 -22.68
N ALA A 184 7.51 5.75 -23.76
CA ALA A 184 6.97 7.12 -23.67
C ALA A 184 5.63 7.23 -22.93
N ASP A 185 4.85 6.14 -22.89
CA ASP A 185 3.60 6.04 -22.14
C ASP A 185 3.79 5.95 -20.61
N SER A 186 5.04 5.87 -20.13
CA SER A 186 5.37 5.82 -18.69
C SER A 186 5.62 7.20 -18.08
N ALA A 187 5.16 8.27 -18.73
CA ALA A 187 5.39 9.66 -18.31
C ALA A 187 4.92 9.99 -16.88
N ALA A 188 3.95 9.25 -16.36
CA ALA A 188 3.41 9.44 -15.00
C ALA A 188 4.25 8.78 -13.89
N GLY A 189 5.30 8.01 -14.26
CA GLY A 189 6.16 7.30 -13.33
C GLY A 189 5.87 5.79 -13.25
N ILE A 190 6.77 5.10 -12.54
CA ILE A 190 6.76 3.64 -12.45
C ILE A 190 6.88 3.22 -10.99
N ILE A 191 6.11 2.19 -10.62
CA ILE A 191 6.26 1.47 -9.36
C ILE A 191 6.76 0.06 -9.69
N ARG A 192 7.88 -0.34 -9.07
CA ARG A 192 8.41 -1.69 -9.21
C ARG A 192 8.38 -2.39 -7.86
N ILE A 193 7.71 -3.52 -7.79
CA ILE A 193 7.59 -4.36 -6.60
C ILE A 193 8.41 -5.63 -6.86
N THR A 194 9.46 -5.83 -6.08
CA THR A 194 10.25 -7.06 -6.11
C THR A 194 9.78 -7.95 -5.00
N LEU A 195 9.30 -9.13 -5.36
CA LEU A 195 8.89 -10.15 -4.40
C LEU A 195 10.11 -10.95 -3.94
N ARG A 196 10.06 -11.39 -2.71
CA ARG A 196 11.05 -12.29 -2.13
C ARG A 196 11.01 -13.63 -2.90
N ARG A 197 12.14 -14.07 -3.40
CA ARG A 197 12.22 -15.44 -3.90
C ARG A 197 12.17 -16.37 -2.71
N GLN A 198 11.10 -17.12 -2.57
CA GLN A 198 11.10 -18.27 -1.66
C GLN A 198 12.15 -19.25 -2.18
N ARG A 199 13.30 -19.29 -1.53
CA ARG A 199 14.40 -20.19 -1.84
C ARG A 199 14.30 -21.50 -1.10
N ASP A 200 13.39 -21.61 -0.14
CA ASP A 200 13.27 -22.79 0.68
C ASP A 200 12.35 -23.80 0.02
N ASN A 201 12.91 -24.98 -0.24
CA ASN A 201 12.11 -26.15 -0.56
C ASN A 201 11.18 -26.40 0.62
N GLY A 202 9.89 -26.41 0.38
CA GLY A 202 8.92 -26.56 1.44
C GLY A 202 7.51 -26.74 0.93
N LEU A 203 6.68 -27.22 1.82
CA LEU A 203 5.24 -27.33 1.64
C LEU A 203 4.58 -26.43 2.68
N THR A 204 3.79 -25.47 2.21
CA THR A 204 2.94 -24.65 3.07
C THR A 204 1.49 -24.98 2.81
N GLY A 205 0.69 -25.08 3.87
CA GLY A 205 -0.74 -25.34 3.78
C GLY A 205 -1.50 -24.32 4.60
N ASP A 206 -2.62 -23.88 4.05
CA ASP A 206 -3.58 -23.00 4.72
C ASP A 206 -4.91 -23.75 4.84
N LEU A 207 -5.44 -23.83 6.05
CA LEU A 207 -6.77 -24.36 6.29
C LEU A 207 -7.63 -23.22 6.82
N SER A 208 -8.66 -22.84 6.09
CA SER A 208 -9.60 -21.84 6.55
C SER A 208 -11.01 -22.44 6.68
N PHE A 209 -11.72 -21.92 7.65
CA PHE A 209 -13.09 -22.31 7.93
C PHE A 209 -13.92 -21.07 8.10
N SER A 210 -14.88 -20.86 7.20
CA SER A 210 -15.82 -19.76 7.29
C SER A 210 -17.24 -20.24 7.49
N THR A 211 -17.97 -19.58 8.39
CA THR A 211 -19.39 -19.83 8.63
C THR A 211 -20.19 -18.65 8.13
N ARG A 212 -21.28 -18.92 7.42
CA ARG A 212 -22.27 -17.92 7.05
C ARG A 212 -23.54 -18.20 7.83
N GLN A 213 -23.87 -17.30 8.75
CA GLN A 213 -25.09 -17.38 9.53
C GLN A 213 -26.06 -16.29 9.04
N SER A 214 -27.21 -16.72 8.55
CA SER A 214 -28.35 -15.85 8.20
C SER A 214 -29.60 -16.43 8.84
N ARG A 215 -30.63 -15.59 9.02
CA ARG A 215 -31.89 -16.00 9.71
C ARG A 215 -32.54 -17.28 9.20
N GLN A 216 -32.19 -17.76 8.01
CA GLN A 216 -32.80 -18.94 7.37
C GLN A 216 -31.78 -19.94 6.81
N ILE A 217 -30.49 -19.62 6.79
CA ILE A 217 -29.46 -20.47 6.17
C ILE A 217 -28.22 -20.46 7.04
N GLU A 218 -27.83 -21.63 7.52
CA GLU A 218 -26.52 -21.88 8.12
C GLU A 218 -25.66 -22.59 7.06
N GLY A 219 -24.50 -22.03 6.74
CA GLY A 219 -23.57 -22.60 5.77
C GLY A 219 -22.16 -22.67 6.32
N TYR A 220 -21.48 -23.78 6.03
CA TYR A 220 -20.07 -24.03 6.40
C TYR A 220 -19.25 -24.12 5.12
N ASN A 221 -18.18 -23.35 5.05
CA ASN A 221 -17.30 -23.33 3.88
C ASN A 221 -15.84 -23.59 4.32
N PRO A 222 -15.43 -24.86 4.48
CA PRO A 222 -14.05 -25.20 4.65
C PRO A 222 -13.28 -24.99 3.33
N SER A 223 -12.09 -24.45 3.41
CA SER A 223 -11.17 -24.39 2.28
C SER A 223 -9.75 -24.81 2.71
N LEU A 224 -9.07 -25.51 1.82
CA LEU A 224 -7.70 -25.96 1.98
C LEU A 224 -6.90 -25.46 0.78
N SER A 225 -5.76 -24.84 1.04
CA SER A 225 -4.77 -24.55 0.01
C SER A 225 -3.41 -25.13 0.39
N LEU A 226 -2.73 -25.72 -0.58
CA LEU A 226 -1.40 -26.28 -0.45
C LEU A 226 -0.50 -25.65 -1.50
N ASN A 227 0.62 -25.09 -1.06
CA ASN A 227 1.66 -24.53 -1.92
C ASN A 227 2.97 -25.25 -1.65
N GLY A 228 3.59 -25.77 -2.70
CA GLY A 228 4.85 -26.46 -2.58
C GLY A 228 5.89 -25.89 -3.52
N HIS A 229 7.13 -25.82 -3.04
CA HIS A 229 8.28 -25.43 -3.82
C HIS A 229 9.41 -26.45 -3.63
N ALA A 230 9.93 -26.97 -4.75
CA ALA A 230 11.04 -27.92 -4.77
C ALA A 230 12.00 -27.57 -5.92
N GLY A 231 13.11 -26.90 -5.60
CA GLY A 231 14.10 -26.45 -6.57
C GLY A 231 13.51 -25.48 -7.60
N ARG A 232 13.30 -25.93 -8.84
CA ARG A 232 12.69 -25.15 -9.92
C ARG A 232 11.19 -25.38 -10.10
N TRP A 233 10.62 -26.31 -9.35
CA TRP A 233 9.22 -26.69 -9.44
C TRP A 233 8.41 -26.00 -8.37
N THR A 234 7.31 -25.37 -8.77
CA THR A 234 6.30 -24.81 -7.87
C THR A 234 4.98 -25.47 -8.22
N PHE A 235 4.28 -25.97 -7.22
CA PHE A 235 2.94 -26.49 -7.37
C PHE A 235 2.00 -25.81 -6.38
N ASN A 236 0.77 -25.65 -6.83
CA ASN A 236 -0.32 -25.11 -6.02
C ASN A 236 -1.51 -26.06 -6.19
N ALA A 237 -2.14 -26.41 -5.08
CA ALA A 237 -3.39 -27.14 -5.04
C ALA A 237 -4.33 -26.47 -4.06
N SER A 238 -5.55 -26.19 -4.47
CA SER A 238 -6.58 -25.64 -3.60
C SER A 238 -7.90 -26.35 -3.81
N GLY A 239 -8.64 -26.53 -2.72
CA GLY A 239 -9.97 -27.09 -2.72
C GLY A 239 -10.85 -26.40 -1.71
N TRP A 240 -12.13 -26.32 -2.02
CA TRP A 240 -13.14 -25.77 -1.14
C TRP A 240 -14.40 -26.62 -1.21
N ALA A 241 -15.18 -26.63 -0.14
CA ALA A 241 -16.48 -27.24 -0.11
C ALA A 241 -17.47 -26.29 0.54
N SER A 242 -18.72 -26.32 0.06
CA SER A 242 -19.82 -25.59 0.69
C SER A 242 -20.86 -26.60 1.16
N VAL A 243 -21.13 -26.60 2.45
CA VAL A 243 -22.14 -27.47 3.06
C VAL A 243 -23.28 -26.59 3.55
N VAL A 244 -24.43 -26.73 2.91
CA VAL A 244 -25.66 -26.05 3.31
C VAL A 244 -26.64 -27.15 3.77
N PRO A 245 -27.02 -27.19 5.07
CA PRO A 245 -28.00 -28.14 5.52
C PRO A 245 -29.37 -27.83 4.91
N LEU A 246 -29.98 -28.81 4.23
CA LEU A 246 -31.30 -28.68 3.65
C LEU A 246 -32.32 -28.91 4.77
N HIS A 247 -32.98 -27.85 5.20
CA HIS A 247 -34.19 -27.96 6.02
C HIS A 247 -35.40 -28.24 5.12
N VAL A 248 -35.79 -29.49 5.03
CA VAL A 248 -37.06 -29.87 4.37
C VAL A 248 -38.19 -29.71 5.36
N THR A 249 -38.91 -28.63 5.28
CA THR A 249 -40.19 -28.45 6.02
C THR A 249 -41.27 -29.22 5.27
N LYS A 250 -41.67 -30.40 5.77
CA LYS A 250 -42.87 -31.11 5.30
C LYS A 250 -44.08 -30.41 5.89
N THR A 251 -44.74 -29.60 5.09
CA THR A 251 -46.12 -29.13 5.43
C THR A 251 -47.07 -30.27 5.16
N ALA A 252 -47.60 -30.91 6.21
CA ALA A 252 -48.69 -31.86 6.08
C ALA A 252 -49.98 -31.05 6.00
N GLU A 253 -50.59 -30.96 4.83
CA GLU A 253 -51.99 -30.51 4.69
C GLU A 253 -52.91 -31.61 5.23
N HIS A 254 -53.57 -31.34 6.32
CA HIS A 254 -54.63 -32.17 6.84
C HIS A 254 -55.94 -31.64 6.24
N THR A 255 -56.47 -32.37 5.26
CA THR A 255 -57.81 -32.13 4.72
C THR A 255 -58.82 -32.89 5.59
N GLU A 256 -59.59 -32.18 6.41
CA GLU A 256 -60.78 -32.74 7.06
C GLU A 256 -61.95 -32.68 6.08
N TYR A 257 -62.65 -33.81 5.97
CA TYR A 257 -63.97 -33.93 5.30
C TYR A 257 -65.07 -33.77 6.34
#